data_419923b3fb8674b34e66ba2c3a6f5ca9
#
_entry.id   419923b3fb8674b34e66ba2c3a6f5ca9
#
_cell.length_a   1.000
_cell.length_b   1.000
_cell.length_c   1.000
_cell.angle_alpha   90.00
_cell.angle_beta   90.00
_cell.angle_gamma   90.00
#
_symmetry.space_group_name_H-M   'P 1'
#
loop_
_entity.id
_entity.type
_entity.pdbx_description
1 polymer ?
#
loop_
_entity_poly.entity_id
_entity_poly.type
_entity_poly.pdbx_seq_one_letter_code
_entity_poly.pdbx_strand_id
1 'polypeptide(L)' 'MYVTPAARRQGIARRILIELERHAREFSYRAVRLETGIQQPEAQRLYESLGYQRIAAFGHYVGNPTSVCYEKIIHNA' A
#
# COMPACT_ATOMS: atom_id res chain seq x y z
N MET A 1 5.53 -3.26 7.23
CA MET A 1 4.18 -2.89 7.67
C MET A 1 3.18 -3.19 6.58
N TYR A 2 2.09 -3.80 6.94
CA TYR A 2 1.05 -4.22 6.00
C TYR A 2 -0.28 -3.53 6.33
N VAL A 3 -1.00 -3.07 5.29
CA VAL A 3 -2.26 -2.36 5.43
C VAL A 3 -3.22 -2.79 4.33
N THR A 4 -4.51 -2.89 4.66
CA THR A 4 -5.59 -3.10 3.69
C THR A 4 -6.54 -1.91 3.75
N PRO A 5 -6.28 -0.84 3.00
CA PRO A 5 -7.12 0.36 3.06
C PRO A 5 -8.43 0.18 2.29
N ALA A 6 -9.48 0.85 2.77
CA ALA A 6 -10.73 0.95 2.04
C ALA A 6 -10.58 1.97 0.91
N ALA A 7 -10.97 1.59 -0.31
CA ALA A 7 -10.65 2.37 -1.50
C ALA A 7 -11.66 3.46 -1.86
N ARG A 8 -12.76 3.58 -1.15
CA ARG A 8 -13.90 4.39 -1.62
C ARG A 8 -13.76 5.90 -1.47
N ARG A 9 -12.82 6.37 -0.65
CA ARG A 9 -12.64 7.81 -0.40
C ARG A 9 -11.16 8.13 -0.52
N GLN A 10 -10.75 8.47 -1.72
CA GLN A 10 -9.33 8.63 -2.03
C GLN A 10 -8.66 9.73 -1.21
N GLY A 11 -9.35 10.84 -0.95
CA GLY A 11 -8.78 11.90 -0.13
C GLY A 11 -8.49 11.44 1.29
N ILE A 12 -9.40 10.69 1.89
CA ILE A 12 -9.22 10.13 3.23
C ILE A 12 -8.15 9.05 3.19
N ALA A 13 -8.19 8.16 2.19
CA ALA A 13 -7.21 7.10 2.04
C ALA A 13 -5.79 7.66 1.89
N ARG A 14 -5.62 8.73 1.10
CA ARG A 14 -4.33 9.41 0.94
C ARG A 14 -3.80 9.90 2.29
N ARG A 15 -4.65 10.55 3.07
CA ARG A 15 -4.26 11.07 4.39
C ARG A 15 -3.88 9.96 5.35
N ILE A 16 -4.66 8.87 5.35
CA ILE A 16 -4.38 7.71 6.20
C ILE A 16 -3.02 7.12 5.83
N LEU A 17 -2.73 6.96 4.53
CA LEU A 17 -1.46 6.41 4.09
C LEU A 17 -0.28 7.31 4.46
N ILE A 18 -0.43 8.63 4.33
CA ILE A 18 0.61 9.56 4.73
C ILE A 18 0.90 9.45 6.23
N GLU A 19 -0.14 9.36 7.04
CA GLU A 19 0.01 9.18 8.49
C GLU A 19 0.65 7.83 8.83
N LEU A 20 0.23 6.77 8.16
CA LEU A 20 0.82 5.45 8.36
C LEU A 20 2.31 5.43 8.01
N GLU A 21 2.69 6.09 6.91
CA GLU A 21 4.10 6.19 6.53
C GLU A 21 4.89 6.97 7.57
N ARG A 22 4.32 8.04 8.11
CA ARG A 22 4.97 8.80 9.16
C ARG A 22 5.22 7.95 10.40
N HIS A 23 4.22 7.21 10.85
CA HIS A 23 4.36 6.30 11.99
C HIS A 23 5.34 5.18 11.70
N ALA A 24 5.30 4.63 10.49
CA ALA A 24 6.23 3.57 10.10
C ALA A 24 7.69 4.07 10.18
N ARG A 25 7.94 5.31 9.76
CA ARG A 25 9.28 5.90 9.88
C ARG A 25 9.69 6.07 11.34
N GLU A 26 8.77 6.52 12.18
CA GLU A 26 9.04 6.67 13.63
C GLU A 26 9.44 5.36 14.28
N PHE A 27 8.83 4.25 13.84
CA PHE A 27 9.14 2.92 14.35
C PHE A 27 10.23 2.20 13.56
N SER A 28 10.90 2.89 12.66
CA SER A 28 12.02 2.36 11.88
C SER A 28 11.63 1.22 10.94
N TYR A 29 10.40 1.15 10.50
CA TYR A 29 10.00 0.24 9.44
C TYR A 29 10.63 0.68 8.13
N ARG A 30 11.04 -0.30 7.32
CA ARG A 30 11.72 -0.02 6.04
C ARG A 30 10.76 0.17 4.89
N ALA A 31 9.57 -0.42 4.98
CA ALA A 31 8.63 -0.42 3.87
C ALA A 31 7.20 -0.52 4.37
N VAL A 32 6.29 -0.03 3.54
CA VAL A 32 4.85 -0.24 3.70
C VAL A 32 4.38 -1.11 2.55
N ARG A 33 3.63 -2.15 2.84
CA ARG A 33 3.04 -3.04 1.84
C ARG A 33 1.54 -2.94 1.89
N LEU A 34 0.93 -2.90 0.71
CA LEU A 34 -0.51 -2.74 0.56
C LEU A 34 -1.05 -3.84 -0.34
N GLU A 35 -2.32 -4.17 -0.14
CA GLU A 35 -3.05 -5.08 -1.00
C GLU A 35 -4.37 -4.43 -1.42
N THR A 36 -4.79 -4.64 -2.66
CA THR A 36 -6.09 -4.21 -3.13
C THR A 36 -6.60 -5.21 -4.16
N GLY A 37 -7.91 -5.15 -4.46
CA GLY A 37 -8.49 -5.99 -5.49
C GLY A 37 -8.06 -5.54 -6.88
N ILE A 38 -7.92 -6.51 -7.79
CA ILE A 38 -7.52 -6.23 -9.16
C ILE A 38 -8.55 -5.36 -9.91
N GLN A 39 -9.79 -5.35 -9.41
CA GLN A 39 -10.88 -4.57 -10.02
C GLN A 39 -11.06 -3.21 -9.34
N GLN A 40 -10.04 -2.69 -8.69
CA GLN A 40 -10.10 -1.38 -8.04
C GLN A 40 -9.04 -0.45 -8.61
N PRO A 41 -9.26 0.05 -9.84
CA PRO A 41 -8.26 0.88 -10.51
C PRO A 41 -7.99 2.21 -9.80
N GLU A 42 -8.99 2.75 -9.08
CA GLU A 42 -8.81 4.00 -8.35
C GLU A 42 -7.81 3.84 -7.21
N ALA A 43 -7.89 2.74 -6.47
CA ALA A 43 -6.94 2.45 -5.40
C ALA A 43 -5.54 2.25 -5.98
N GLN A 44 -5.44 1.55 -7.09
CA GLN A 44 -4.16 1.32 -7.76
C GLN A 44 -3.52 2.63 -8.19
N ARG A 45 -4.30 3.54 -8.79
CA ARG A 45 -3.79 4.86 -9.19
C ARG A 45 -3.34 5.67 -7.99
N LEU A 46 -4.10 5.61 -6.89
CA LEU A 46 -3.73 6.31 -5.67
C LEU A 46 -2.38 5.83 -5.15
N TYR A 47 -2.20 4.52 -5.05
CA TYR A 47 -0.94 3.97 -4.55
C TYR A 47 0.23 4.35 -5.45
N GLU A 48 0.05 4.24 -6.75
CA GLU A 48 1.09 4.60 -7.72
C GLU A 48 1.42 6.09 -7.63
N SER A 49 0.41 6.95 -7.44
CA SER A 49 0.63 8.38 -7.30
C SER A 49 1.41 8.73 -6.02
N LEU A 50 1.35 7.88 -5.02
CA LEU A 50 2.07 8.04 -3.77
C LEU A 50 3.45 7.37 -3.78
N GLY A 51 3.86 6.80 -4.90
CA GLY A 51 5.17 6.21 -5.05
C GLY A 51 5.25 4.72 -4.74
N TYR A 52 4.11 4.05 -4.59
CA TYR A 52 4.08 2.61 -4.39
C TYR A 52 4.35 1.90 -5.71
N GLN A 53 5.08 0.80 -5.64
CA GLN A 53 5.38 -0.03 -6.81
C GLN A 53 4.71 -1.38 -6.67
N ARG A 54 4.20 -1.90 -7.78
CA ARG A 54 3.57 -3.21 -7.80
C ARG A 54 4.62 -4.29 -7.55
N ILE A 55 4.32 -5.21 -6.64
CA ILE A 55 5.20 -6.32 -6.29
C ILE A 55 4.46 -7.65 -6.41
N ALA A 56 5.21 -8.74 -6.32
CA ALA A 56 4.62 -10.07 -6.25
C ALA A 56 3.77 -10.22 -5.00
N ALA A 57 2.75 -11.08 -5.06
CA ALA A 57 1.88 -11.34 -3.93
C ALA A 57 2.68 -11.87 -2.73
N PHE A 58 2.24 -11.50 -1.54
CA PHE A 58 2.91 -11.88 -0.30
C PHE A 58 1.90 -12.46 0.68
N GLY A 59 2.42 -13.22 1.66
CA GLY A 59 1.60 -13.81 2.70
C GLY A 59 0.50 -14.70 2.13
N HIS A 60 -0.70 -14.59 2.64
CA HIS A 60 -1.84 -15.39 2.19
C HIS A 60 -2.41 -14.93 0.84
N TYR A 61 -1.87 -13.87 0.24
CA TYR A 61 -2.28 -13.42 -1.09
C TYR A 61 -1.56 -14.16 -2.21
N VAL A 62 -0.54 -14.93 -1.88
CA VAL A 62 0.19 -15.73 -2.87
C VAL A 62 -0.77 -16.69 -3.54
N GLY A 63 -0.80 -16.65 -4.88
CA GLY A 63 -1.71 -17.49 -5.65
C GLY A 63 -3.12 -16.94 -5.80
N ASN A 64 -3.43 -15.77 -5.25
CA ASN A 64 -4.74 -15.16 -5.39
C ASN A 64 -4.76 -14.25 -6.61
N PRO A 65 -5.46 -14.64 -7.72
CA PRO A 65 -5.45 -13.85 -8.95
C PRO A 65 -6.25 -12.56 -8.86
N THR A 66 -7.02 -12.35 -7.78
CA THR A 66 -7.84 -11.14 -7.63
C THR A 66 -7.16 -10.07 -6.77
N SER A 67 -5.96 -10.34 -6.26
CA SER A 67 -5.23 -9.40 -5.42
C SER A 67 -4.04 -8.80 -6.15
N VAL A 68 -3.83 -7.52 -5.92
CA VAL A 68 -2.66 -6.77 -6.40
C VAL A 68 -1.93 -6.23 -5.18
N CYS A 69 -0.63 -6.43 -5.12
CA CYS A 69 0.18 -6.02 -3.99
C CYS A 69 1.13 -4.90 -4.39
N TYR A 70 1.37 -3.98 -3.46
CA TYR A 70 2.22 -2.82 -3.66
C TYR A 70 3.19 -2.66 -2.49
N GLU A 71 4.31 -2.03 -2.77
CA GLU A 71 5.30 -1.73 -1.75
C GLU A 71 5.89 -0.35 -1.98
N LYS A 72 6.16 0.36 -0.89
CA LYS A 72 6.94 1.59 -0.92
C LYS A 72 8.04 1.50 0.13
N ILE A 73 9.27 1.73 -0.30
CA ILE A 73 10.41 1.80 0.61
C ILE A 73 10.42 3.20 1.22
N ILE A 74 10.35 3.26 2.52
CA ILE A 74 10.24 4.53 3.26
C ILE A 74 11.44 4.81 4.16
N HIS A 75 12.32 3.81 4.32
CA HIS A 75 13.48 3.97 5.18
C HIS A 75 14.59 4.71 4.43
N ASN A 76 15.04 5.80 5.03
CA ASN A 76 16.21 6.52 4.55
C ASN A 76 17.39 6.05 5.38
N ALA A 77 18.22 5.21 4.76
CA ALA A 77 19.41 4.69 5.42
C ALA A 77 20.36 5.80 5.80
#